data_334ce507910da3b7757110e2bde1da3e
#
_entry.id   334ce507910da3b7757110e2bde1da3e
#
_cell.length_a   1.000
_cell.length_b   1.000
_cell.length_c   1.000
_cell.angle_alpha   90.00
_cell.angle_beta   90.00
_cell.angle_gamma   90.00
#
_symmetry.space_group_name_H-M   'P 1'
#
loop_
_entity.id
_entity.type
_entity.pdbx_description
1 polymer ?
#
loop_
_entity_poly.entity_id
_entity_poly.type
_entity_poly.pdbx_seq_one_letter_code
_entity_poly.pdbx_strand_id
1 'polypeptide(L)'
;QQQRRQERSAQVLKEAKETAASLPLRPLGRSRFGGMPSGRIPLESAPKLKEIIDAYFRDLADADRDPSRHVAWCSALGPVEIVRAMGYTPYFPENHAALIGASRQHGKYISRALADGFSPFASSEMASDIGAMLLGESPLPAIHGLERIPQPEVLVYSTNLGRYVARWFEYYGNRLRVPLYGLHPPPVVDQVEKIEVDASVQQMLRLTGQLERLSGRSLDQDRLAEVVELSGRASRLWGEILDLACHTPSPLTYFDTLIHVAPML
;
A
#
# COMPACT_ATOMS: atom_id res chain seq x y z
N GLN A 1 15.86 -3.45 -36.27
CA GLN A 1 14.63 -3.05 -35.54
C GLN A 1 14.90 -2.76 -34.05
N GLN A 2 15.71 -3.58 -33.39
CA GLN A 2 16.02 -3.46 -31.96
C GLN A 2 16.85 -2.19 -31.66
N GLN A 3 17.79 -1.86 -32.51
CA GLN A 3 18.63 -0.65 -32.40
C GLN A 3 17.80 0.63 -32.57
N ARG A 4 16.89 0.69 -33.55
CA ARG A 4 15.97 1.82 -33.74
C ARG A 4 14.98 2.00 -32.57
N ARG A 5 14.59 0.91 -31.89
CA ARG A 5 13.77 0.98 -30.66
C ARG A 5 14.57 1.55 -29.49
N GLN A 6 15.84 1.17 -29.34
CA GLN A 6 16.72 1.70 -28.29
C GLN A 6 17.02 3.20 -28.50
N GLU A 7 17.31 3.61 -29.74
CA GLU A 7 17.55 5.02 -30.09
C GLU A 7 16.31 5.88 -29.83
N ARG A 8 15.11 5.40 -30.20
CA ARG A 8 13.84 6.08 -29.95
C ARG A 8 13.54 6.19 -28.44
N SER A 9 13.80 5.14 -27.68
CA SER A 9 13.64 5.17 -26.21
C SER A 9 14.60 6.15 -25.54
N ALA A 10 15.87 6.21 -26.01
CA ALA A 10 16.86 7.15 -25.51
C ALA A 10 16.48 8.60 -25.83
N GLN A 11 15.94 8.85 -27.04
CA GLN A 11 15.46 10.18 -27.44
C GLN A 11 14.27 10.64 -26.60
N VAL A 12 13.26 9.77 -26.38
CA VAL A 12 12.10 10.06 -25.54
C VAL A 12 12.52 10.33 -24.07
N LEU A 13 13.50 9.59 -23.56
CA LEU A 13 14.05 9.81 -22.21
C LEU A 13 14.77 11.16 -22.11
N LYS A 14 15.50 11.56 -23.16
CA LYS A 14 16.18 12.84 -23.20
C LYS A 14 15.17 14.00 -23.24
N GLU A 15 14.15 13.93 -24.09
CA GLU A 15 13.10 14.93 -24.18
C GLU A 15 12.28 15.04 -22.87
N ALA A 16 11.98 13.91 -22.23
CA ALA A 16 11.33 13.89 -20.92
C ALA A 16 12.18 14.55 -19.82
N LYS A 17 13.51 14.33 -19.83
CA LYS A 17 14.44 15.00 -18.90
C LYS A 17 14.53 16.51 -19.14
N GLU A 18 14.59 16.93 -20.38
CA GLU A 18 14.61 18.34 -20.76
C GLU A 18 13.29 19.03 -20.40
N THR A 19 12.15 18.38 -20.64
CA THR A 19 10.83 18.87 -20.25
C THR A 19 10.69 18.96 -18.72
N ALA A 20 11.14 17.95 -17.99
CA ALA A 20 11.12 17.97 -16.53
C ALA A 20 12.05 19.05 -15.94
N ALA A 21 13.18 19.32 -16.57
CA ALA A 21 14.10 20.38 -16.17
C ALA A 21 13.59 21.79 -16.52
N SER A 22 12.76 21.91 -17.55
CA SER A 22 12.18 23.18 -17.99
C SER A 22 10.86 23.55 -17.32
N LEU A 23 10.19 22.59 -16.66
CA LEU A 23 9.04 22.88 -15.82
C LEU A 23 9.53 23.75 -14.65
N PRO A 24 9.08 25.02 -14.54
CA PRO A 24 9.41 25.80 -13.37
C PRO A 24 8.89 25.02 -12.17
N LEU A 25 9.79 24.49 -11.37
CA LEU A 25 9.47 24.09 -10.00
C LEU A 25 8.96 25.39 -9.35
N ARG A 26 7.65 25.66 -9.50
CA ARG A 26 7.03 26.65 -8.65
C ARG A 26 7.39 26.22 -7.24
N PRO A 27 8.12 27.05 -6.47
CA PRO A 27 8.22 26.79 -5.05
C PRO A 27 6.76 26.61 -4.63
N LEU A 28 6.41 25.43 -4.16
CA LEU A 28 5.11 25.18 -3.54
C LEU A 28 4.98 26.25 -2.50
N GLY A 29 4.29 27.34 -2.89
CA GLY A 29 4.05 28.45 -2.00
C GLY A 29 3.55 27.83 -0.72
N ARG A 30 4.00 28.33 0.43
CA ARG A 30 3.54 27.89 1.75
C ARG A 30 2.07 27.60 1.63
N SER A 31 1.72 26.30 1.75
CA SER A 31 0.39 25.76 1.53
C SER A 31 -0.61 26.79 2.08
N ARG A 32 -1.57 27.25 1.24
CA ARG A 32 -2.73 27.99 1.74
C ARG A 32 -3.54 27.17 2.76
N PHE A 33 -3.23 25.89 2.88
CA PHE A 33 -3.60 24.99 3.96
C PHE A 33 -2.56 25.03 5.10
N GLY A 34 -1.99 26.22 5.34
CA GLY A 34 -1.13 26.49 6.46
C GLY A 34 -1.92 26.36 7.76
N GLY A 35 -1.50 25.44 8.63
CA GLY A 35 -2.05 25.19 9.94
C GLY A 35 -3.50 24.69 9.92
N MET A 36 -3.83 23.76 10.78
CA MET A 36 -5.25 23.49 11.05
C MET A 36 -5.92 24.81 11.43
N PRO A 37 -7.16 25.10 10.95
CA PRO A 37 -7.88 26.30 11.37
C PRO A 37 -7.82 26.39 12.89
N SER A 38 -7.39 27.55 13.40
CA SER A 38 -7.41 27.81 14.83
C SER A 38 -8.83 27.61 15.33
N GLY A 39 -9.08 26.58 16.14
CA GLY A 39 -10.39 26.22 16.63
C GLY A 39 -10.88 24.81 16.26
N ARG A 40 -10.14 24.02 15.46
CA ARG A 40 -10.52 22.62 15.22
C ARG A 40 -10.24 21.80 16.48
N ILE A 41 -11.30 21.18 17.01
CA ILE A 41 -11.18 20.21 18.09
C ILE A 41 -10.65 18.92 17.49
N PRO A 42 -9.53 18.37 17.97
CA PRO A 42 -9.05 17.05 17.51
C PRO A 42 -10.10 15.97 17.77
N LEU A 43 -10.20 15.00 16.89
CA LEU A 43 -11.06 13.85 17.12
C LEU A 43 -10.57 13.09 18.35
N GLU A 44 -11.49 12.70 19.24
CA GLU A 44 -11.17 11.89 20.44
C GLU A 44 -10.55 10.53 20.08
N SER A 45 -10.86 10.02 18.89
CA SER A 45 -10.27 8.78 18.35
C SER A 45 -8.80 8.92 17.94
N ALA A 46 -8.29 10.13 17.68
CA ALA A 46 -6.95 10.32 17.10
C ALA A 46 -5.81 9.71 17.95
N PRO A 47 -5.77 9.84 19.29
CA PRO A 47 -4.75 9.18 20.11
C PRO A 47 -4.83 7.65 19.99
N LYS A 48 -6.04 7.09 19.95
CA LYS A 48 -6.23 5.64 19.84
C LYS A 48 -5.79 5.09 18.49
N LEU A 49 -6.06 5.81 17.40
CA LEU A 49 -5.58 5.47 16.05
C LEU A 49 -4.06 5.49 16.02
N LYS A 50 -3.44 6.50 16.65
CA LYS A 50 -1.98 6.55 16.75
C LYS A 50 -1.42 5.34 17.50
N GLU A 51 -2.02 4.93 18.61
CA GLU A 51 -1.59 3.72 19.35
C GLU A 51 -1.65 2.47 18.47
N ILE A 52 -2.71 2.30 17.67
CA ILE A 52 -2.88 1.16 16.76
C ILE A 52 -1.78 1.16 15.69
N ILE A 53 -1.53 2.30 15.07
CA ILE A 53 -0.49 2.44 14.05
C ILE A 53 0.91 2.20 14.65
N ASP A 54 1.19 2.77 15.80
CA ASP A 54 2.47 2.56 16.49
C ASP A 54 2.65 1.08 16.91
N ALA A 55 1.56 0.40 17.31
CA ALA A 55 1.59 -1.03 17.62
C ALA A 55 1.90 -1.88 16.37
N TYR A 56 1.31 -1.54 15.23
CA TYR A 56 1.58 -2.21 13.96
C TYR A 56 3.06 -2.07 13.55
N PHE A 57 3.64 -0.89 13.63
CA PHE A 57 5.05 -0.70 13.28
C PHE A 57 6.01 -1.35 14.29
N ARG A 58 5.64 -1.42 15.59
CA ARG A 58 6.40 -2.22 16.56
C ARG A 58 6.36 -3.71 16.22
N ASP A 59 5.19 -4.22 15.85
CA ASP A 59 5.01 -5.63 15.44
C ASP A 59 5.87 -5.98 14.21
N LEU A 60 5.94 -5.07 13.23
CA LEU A 60 6.84 -5.20 12.09
C LEU A 60 8.32 -5.17 12.48
N ALA A 61 8.72 -4.27 13.39
CA ALA A 61 10.09 -4.20 13.88
C ALA A 61 10.48 -5.46 14.65
N ASP A 62 9.56 -6.05 15.41
CA ASP A 62 9.78 -7.31 16.10
C ASP A 62 9.87 -8.48 15.11
N ALA A 63 9.05 -8.47 14.06
CA ALA A 63 9.13 -9.47 13.00
C ALA A 63 10.46 -9.42 12.23
N ASP A 64 11.04 -8.23 12.06
CA ASP A 64 12.35 -8.07 11.42
C ASP A 64 13.52 -8.62 12.27
N ARG A 65 13.34 -8.67 13.59
CA ARG A 65 14.36 -9.14 14.54
C ARG A 65 14.26 -10.61 14.88
N ASP A 66 13.08 -11.19 14.74
CA ASP A 66 12.78 -12.57 15.10
C ASP A 66 12.70 -13.46 13.86
N PRO A 67 13.70 -14.32 13.60
CA PRO A 67 13.72 -15.21 12.43
C PRO A 67 12.60 -16.25 12.41
N SER A 68 11.89 -16.44 13.52
CA SER A 68 10.71 -17.35 13.57
C SER A 68 9.44 -16.69 13.07
N ARG A 69 9.45 -15.38 12.88
CA ARG A 69 8.32 -14.60 12.36
C ARG A 69 8.42 -14.43 10.86
N HIS A 70 7.30 -14.57 10.21
CA HIS A 70 7.18 -14.54 8.76
C HIS A 70 6.55 -13.22 8.30
N VAL A 71 7.15 -12.58 7.30
CA VAL A 71 6.66 -11.30 6.75
C VAL A 71 6.16 -11.52 5.32
N ALA A 72 4.98 -11.01 5.03
CA ALA A 72 4.46 -10.91 3.68
C ALA A 72 4.24 -9.44 3.32
N TRP A 73 4.64 -9.03 2.11
CA TRP A 73 4.17 -7.74 1.60
C TRP A 73 2.85 -7.96 0.89
N CYS A 74 1.84 -7.23 1.33
CA CYS A 74 0.48 -7.34 0.84
C CYS A 74 0.03 -6.00 0.26
N SER A 75 -0.70 -6.00 -0.85
CA SER A 75 -1.33 -4.77 -1.31
C SER A 75 -2.46 -4.35 -0.36
N ALA A 76 -2.74 -3.06 -0.28
CA ALA A 76 -3.71 -2.49 0.67
C ALA A 76 -5.11 -3.11 0.59
N LEU A 77 -5.58 -3.48 -0.61
CA LEU A 77 -6.83 -4.24 -0.82
C LEU A 77 -6.55 -5.70 -1.23
N GLY A 78 -5.43 -6.26 -0.78
CA GLY A 78 -5.11 -7.66 -0.93
C GLY A 78 -5.84 -8.54 0.08
N PRO A 79 -5.71 -9.86 -0.04
CA PRO A 79 -6.38 -10.83 0.84
C PRO A 79 -5.65 -10.96 2.18
N VAL A 80 -5.57 -9.87 2.94
CA VAL A 80 -4.80 -9.79 4.18
C VAL A 80 -5.28 -10.76 5.25
N GLU A 81 -6.56 -11.12 5.23
CA GLU A 81 -7.15 -12.09 6.16
C GLU A 81 -6.50 -13.47 5.99
N ILE A 82 -6.30 -13.92 4.74
CA ILE A 82 -5.61 -15.19 4.45
C ILE A 82 -4.14 -15.09 4.88
N VAL A 83 -3.47 -13.99 4.56
CA VAL A 83 -2.06 -13.75 4.93
C VAL A 83 -1.88 -13.82 6.45
N ARG A 84 -2.76 -13.16 7.22
CA ARG A 84 -2.75 -13.19 8.69
C ARG A 84 -3.09 -14.57 9.26
N ALA A 85 -4.09 -15.25 8.71
CA ALA A 85 -4.47 -16.60 9.14
C ALA A 85 -3.36 -17.63 8.87
N MET A 86 -2.54 -17.41 7.85
CA MET A 86 -1.33 -18.20 7.59
C MET A 86 -0.14 -17.84 8.50
N GLY A 87 -0.31 -16.89 9.44
CA GLY A 87 0.69 -16.50 10.42
C GLY A 87 1.77 -15.55 9.90
N TYR A 88 1.50 -14.84 8.81
CA TYR A 88 2.39 -13.77 8.35
C TYR A 88 2.05 -12.44 9.02
N THR A 89 3.08 -11.63 9.27
CA THR A 89 2.95 -10.21 9.58
C THR A 89 2.91 -9.45 8.25
N PRO A 90 1.79 -8.79 7.90
CA PRO A 90 1.68 -8.07 6.63
C PRO A 90 2.37 -6.71 6.70
N TYR A 91 3.09 -6.35 5.64
CA TYR A 91 3.57 -5.00 5.35
C TYR A 91 2.89 -4.49 4.07
N PHE A 92 2.53 -3.19 4.06
CA PHE A 92 1.78 -2.58 2.97
C PHE A 92 2.61 -1.48 2.29
N PRO A 93 3.14 -1.71 1.07
CA PRO A 93 3.89 -0.71 0.32
C PRO A 93 3.09 0.57 0.04
N GLU A 94 1.77 0.46 -0.19
CA GLU A 94 0.90 1.61 -0.41
C GLU A 94 0.83 2.53 0.82
N ASN A 95 0.79 1.95 2.04
CA ASN A 95 0.81 2.74 3.28
C ASN A 95 2.14 3.47 3.45
N HIS A 96 3.25 2.85 3.05
CA HIS A 96 4.55 3.51 3.03
C HIS A 96 4.57 4.67 2.01
N ALA A 97 4.04 4.47 0.82
CA ALA A 97 3.91 5.54 -0.18
C ALA A 97 3.04 6.70 0.33
N ALA A 98 1.93 6.41 1.01
CA ALA A 98 1.08 7.42 1.64
C ALA A 98 1.84 8.21 2.71
N LEU A 99 2.65 7.53 3.54
CA LEU A 99 3.49 8.17 4.55
C LEU A 99 4.58 9.05 3.92
N ILE A 100 5.20 8.62 2.83
CA ILE A 100 6.13 9.44 2.03
C ILE A 100 5.43 10.71 1.54
N GLY A 101 4.20 10.59 1.04
CA GLY A 101 3.39 11.72 0.62
C GLY A 101 3.08 12.69 1.76
N ALA A 102 2.62 12.16 2.89
CA ALA A 102 2.30 12.94 4.10
C ALA A 102 3.53 13.67 4.66
N SER A 103 4.72 13.04 4.60
CA SER A 103 6.00 13.66 5.01
C SER A 103 6.56 14.66 4.00
N ARG A 104 5.89 14.85 2.84
CA ARG A 104 6.30 15.72 1.73
C ARG A 104 7.68 15.39 1.13
N GLN A 105 8.09 14.13 1.20
CA GLN A 105 9.36 13.65 0.66
C GLN A 105 9.24 13.03 -0.74
N HIS A 106 8.02 12.92 -1.28
CA HIS A 106 7.72 12.24 -2.54
C HIS A 106 8.57 12.72 -3.72
N GLY A 107 8.84 14.03 -3.84
CA GLY A 107 9.61 14.59 -4.96
C GLY A 107 11.02 14.00 -5.10
N LYS A 108 11.73 13.80 -3.99
CA LYS A 108 13.05 13.17 -3.94
C LYS A 108 13.01 11.74 -4.46
N TYR A 109 12.06 10.96 -3.99
CA TYR A 109 11.94 9.55 -4.32
C TYR A 109 11.44 9.33 -5.76
N ILE A 110 10.43 10.10 -6.20
CA ILE A 110 9.97 10.06 -7.60
C ILE A 110 11.13 10.41 -8.55
N SER A 111 11.91 11.45 -8.25
CA SER A 111 13.08 11.80 -9.07
C SER A 111 14.07 10.66 -9.20
N ARG A 112 14.27 9.87 -8.12
CA ARG A 112 15.12 8.68 -8.17
C ARG A 112 14.54 7.59 -9.04
N ALA A 113 13.26 7.30 -8.94
CA ALA A 113 12.60 6.30 -9.78
C ALA A 113 12.66 6.68 -11.27
N LEU A 114 12.41 7.95 -11.60
CA LEU A 114 12.54 8.47 -12.97
C LEU A 114 13.97 8.31 -13.51
N ALA A 115 14.97 8.59 -12.68
CA ALA A 115 16.38 8.40 -13.05
C ALA A 115 16.75 6.94 -13.32
N ASP A 116 16.03 5.99 -12.71
CA ASP A 116 16.17 4.55 -12.90
C ASP A 116 15.36 4.02 -14.11
N GLY A 117 14.62 4.90 -14.80
CA GLY A 117 13.91 4.58 -16.04
C GLY A 117 12.40 4.35 -15.89
N PHE A 118 11.83 4.62 -14.72
CA PHE A 118 10.37 4.56 -14.55
C PHE A 118 9.68 5.70 -15.33
N SER A 119 8.49 5.40 -15.82
CA SER A 119 7.69 6.38 -16.59
C SER A 119 7.26 7.56 -15.69
N PRO A 120 7.32 8.81 -16.17
CA PRO A 120 6.75 9.95 -15.47
C PRO A 120 5.21 9.89 -15.37
N PHE A 121 4.57 9.00 -16.12
CA PHE A 121 3.13 8.74 -16.08
C PHE A 121 2.76 7.56 -15.18
N ALA A 122 3.73 6.97 -14.48
CA ALA A 122 3.45 5.95 -13.47
C ALA A 122 2.74 6.58 -12.26
N SER A 123 2.06 5.73 -11.45
CA SER A 123 1.51 6.18 -10.17
C SER A 123 2.59 6.84 -9.32
N SER A 124 2.28 8.02 -8.76
CA SER A 124 3.19 8.72 -7.85
C SER A 124 3.49 7.93 -6.57
N GLU A 125 2.52 7.13 -6.10
CA GLU A 125 2.69 6.23 -4.98
C GLU A 125 3.72 5.15 -5.31
N MET A 126 3.52 4.41 -6.40
CA MET A 126 4.47 3.41 -6.87
C MET A 126 5.86 4.01 -7.09
N ALA A 127 5.95 5.15 -7.78
CA ALA A 127 7.23 5.78 -8.08
C ALA A 127 7.95 6.27 -6.83
N SER A 128 7.23 6.80 -5.82
CA SER A 128 7.85 7.28 -4.58
C SER A 128 8.33 6.12 -3.71
N ASP A 129 7.56 5.05 -3.59
CA ASP A 129 7.91 3.89 -2.78
C ASP A 129 9.11 3.13 -3.39
N ILE A 130 9.07 2.87 -4.70
CA ILE A 130 10.21 2.28 -5.41
C ILE A 130 11.45 3.18 -5.34
N GLY A 131 11.28 4.49 -5.47
CA GLY A 131 12.39 5.44 -5.34
C GLY A 131 13.01 5.45 -3.96
N ALA A 132 12.22 5.29 -2.90
CA ALA A 132 12.69 5.13 -1.53
C ALA A 132 13.51 3.84 -1.39
N MET A 133 13.03 2.71 -1.91
CA MET A 133 13.78 1.46 -1.95
C MET A 133 15.12 1.61 -2.72
N LEU A 134 15.12 2.29 -3.86
CA LEU A 134 16.33 2.50 -4.69
C LEU A 134 17.38 3.39 -4.01
N LEU A 135 16.96 4.29 -3.12
CA LEU A 135 17.84 5.13 -2.32
C LEU A 135 18.27 4.43 -1.02
N GLY A 136 17.56 3.38 -0.59
CA GLY A 136 17.74 2.80 0.73
C GLY A 136 17.31 3.76 1.85
N GLU A 137 16.36 4.64 1.59
CA GLU A 137 15.89 5.66 2.52
C GLU A 137 14.38 5.56 2.72
N SER A 138 13.91 5.90 3.92
CA SER A 138 12.50 5.87 4.29
C SER A 138 12.22 6.89 5.39
N PRO A 139 11.02 7.46 5.47
CA PRO A 139 10.61 8.26 6.62
C PRO A 139 10.26 7.41 7.86
N LEU A 140 10.12 6.09 7.73
CA LEU A 140 9.70 5.19 8.80
C LEU A 140 10.56 5.24 10.06
N PRO A 141 11.91 5.31 9.99
CA PRO A 141 12.75 5.42 11.20
C PRO A 141 12.40 6.65 12.04
N ALA A 142 12.24 7.80 11.39
CA ALA A 142 11.97 9.06 12.07
C ALA A 142 10.55 9.16 12.63
N ILE A 143 9.56 8.50 12.00
CA ILE A 143 8.14 8.63 12.35
C ILE A 143 7.68 7.52 13.29
N HIS A 144 8.11 6.29 13.04
CA HIS A 144 7.64 5.09 13.74
C HIS A 144 8.76 4.23 14.36
N GLY A 145 10.02 4.64 14.25
CA GLY A 145 11.16 3.89 14.78
C GLY A 145 11.44 2.56 14.06
N LEU A 146 10.86 2.35 12.87
CA LEU A 146 11.15 1.18 12.04
C LEU A 146 12.40 1.45 11.19
N GLU A 147 13.55 0.96 11.64
CA GLU A 147 14.85 1.24 11.04
C GLU A 147 14.97 0.75 9.58
N ARG A 148 14.32 -0.35 9.27
CA ARG A 148 14.26 -0.89 7.91
C ARG A 148 12.94 -1.62 7.68
N ILE A 149 12.50 -1.64 6.44
CA ILE A 149 11.34 -2.43 6.01
C ILE A 149 11.72 -3.91 6.05
N PRO A 150 10.99 -4.76 6.79
CA PRO A 150 11.27 -6.18 6.89
C PRO A 150 11.26 -6.86 5.52
N GLN A 151 12.19 -7.78 5.29
CA GLN A 151 12.25 -8.53 4.04
C GLN A 151 11.07 -9.49 3.95
N PRO A 152 10.34 -9.53 2.83
CA PRO A 152 9.22 -10.44 2.66
C PRO A 152 9.69 -11.85 2.29
N GLU A 153 8.98 -12.86 2.75
CA GLU A 153 9.07 -14.22 2.21
C GLU A 153 8.17 -14.40 0.98
N VAL A 154 7.14 -13.57 0.87
CA VAL A 154 6.15 -13.63 -0.20
C VAL A 154 5.54 -12.25 -0.44
N LEU A 155 5.18 -12.01 -1.69
CA LEU A 155 4.41 -10.84 -2.11
C LEU A 155 3.02 -11.30 -2.54
N VAL A 156 1.99 -10.61 -2.04
CA VAL A 156 0.59 -10.89 -2.36
C VAL A 156 -0.10 -9.60 -2.75
N TYR A 157 -0.74 -9.56 -3.91
CA TYR A 157 -1.46 -8.37 -4.36
C TYR A 157 -2.83 -8.69 -4.91
N SER A 158 -3.67 -7.65 -4.97
CA SER A 158 -4.94 -7.67 -5.71
C SER A 158 -4.98 -6.52 -6.71
N THR A 159 -5.63 -6.75 -7.85
CA THR A 159 -5.84 -5.69 -8.86
C THR A 159 -7.10 -4.87 -8.63
N ASN A 160 -7.72 -4.94 -7.45
CA ASN A 160 -8.91 -4.13 -7.10
C ASN A 160 -8.68 -2.62 -7.25
N LEU A 161 -7.48 -2.14 -6.90
CA LEU A 161 -7.07 -0.73 -7.07
C LEU A 161 -6.60 -0.39 -8.49
N GLY A 162 -6.44 -1.40 -9.35
CA GLY A 162 -5.99 -1.24 -10.72
C GLY A 162 -4.74 -2.05 -11.05
N ARG A 163 -4.47 -2.16 -12.35
CA ARG A 163 -3.37 -2.99 -12.87
C ARG A 163 -1.98 -2.47 -12.53
N TYR A 164 -1.83 -1.20 -12.13
CA TYR A 164 -0.54 -0.65 -11.74
C TYR A 164 0.02 -1.33 -10.49
N VAL A 165 -0.84 -1.81 -9.58
CA VAL A 165 -0.44 -2.57 -8.39
C VAL A 165 0.29 -3.86 -8.80
N ALA A 166 -0.20 -4.57 -9.82
CA ALA A 166 0.48 -5.75 -10.35
C ALA A 166 1.92 -5.41 -10.80
N ARG A 167 2.10 -4.31 -11.55
CA ARG A 167 3.42 -3.86 -12.01
C ARG A 167 4.35 -3.47 -10.86
N TRP A 168 3.80 -2.84 -9.83
CA TRP A 168 4.53 -2.48 -8.63
C TRP A 168 5.06 -3.72 -7.91
N PHE A 169 4.19 -4.70 -7.67
CA PHE A 169 4.56 -5.95 -7.01
C PHE A 169 5.43 -6.86 -7.88
N GLU A 170 5.22 -6.89 -9.20
CA GLU A 170 6.13 -7.57 -10.15
C GLU A 170 7.57 -7.01 -10.07
N TYR A 171 7.71 -5.69 -9.94
CA TYR A 171 9.02 -5.07 -9.75
C TYR A 171 9.69 -5.57 -8.48
N TYR A 172 8.95 -5.60 -7.37
CA TYR A 172 9.48 -6.12 -6.10
C TYR A 172 9.79 -7.60 -6.15
N GLY A 173 8.93 -8.43 -6.73
CA GLY A 173 9.16 -9.86 -6.88
C GLY A 173 10.46 -10.15 -7.64
N ASN A 174 10.70 -9.42 -8.72
CA ASN A 174 11.93 -9.53 -9.50
C ASN A 174 13.15 -9.00 -8.74
N ARG A 175 13.02 -7.90 -8.03
CA ARG A 175 14.12 -7.25 -7.32
C ARG A 175 14.56 -8.02 -6.09
N LEU A 176 13.59 -8.51 -5.31
CA LEU A 176 13.82 -9.24 -4.06
C LEU A 176 13.98 -10.74 -4.27
N ARG A 177 13.62 -11.26 -5.45
CA ARG A 177 13.65 -12.69 -5.81
C ARG A 177 12.82 -13.56 -4.86
N VAL A 178 11.63 -13.07 -4.53
CA VAL A 178 10.66 -13.77 -3.68
C VAL A 178 9.41 -14.16 -4.47
N PRO A 179 8.68 -15.21 -4.06
CA PRO A 179 7.42 -15.60 -4.68
C PRO A 179 6.41 -14.46 -4.72
N LEU A 180 5.67 -14.38 -5.82
CA LEU A 180 4.66 -13.35 -6.07
C LEU A 180 3.33 -14.02 -6.45
N TYR A 181 2.27 -13.69 -5.74
CA TYR A 181 0.92 -14.19 -6.01
C TYR A 181 -0.06 -13.04 -6.16
N GLY A 182 -0.80 -13.06 -7.28
CA GLY A 182 -1.78 -12.04 -7.62
C GLY A 182 -3.21 -12.56 -7.59
N LEU A 183 -4.12 -11.76 -7.07
CA LEU A 183 -5.55 -11.92 -7.23
C LEU A 183 -6.05 -10.92 -8.29
N HIS A 184 -6.86 -11.42 -9.19
CA HIS A 184 -7.47 -10.65 -10.28
C HIS A 184 -8.98 -10.84 -10.24
N PRO A 185 -9.68 -10.17 -9.28
CA PRO A 185 -11.13 -10.27 -9.20
C PRO A 185 -11.78 -9.85 -10.52
N PRO A 186 -12.84 -10.53 -10.94
CA PRO A 186 -13.59 -10.12 -12.12
C PRO A 186 -14.14 -8.70 -11.93
N PRO A 187 -14.23 -7.89 -13.00
CA PRO A 187 -14.90 -6.59 -12.93
C PRO A 187 -16.39 -6.79 -12.70
N VAL A 188 -16.96 -6.05 -11.76
CA VAL A 188 -18.41 -5.99 -11.51
C VAL A 188 -18.94 -4.75 -12.24
N VAL A 189 -19.98 -4.93 -13.09
CA VAL A 189 -20.55 -3.84 -13.89
C VAL A 189 -21.75 -3.22 -13.17
N ASP A 190 -22.72 -4.03 -12.79
CA ASP A 190 -23.95 -3.54 -12.12
C ASP A 190 -24.08 -4.09 -10.69
N GLN A 191 -24.11 -5.39 -10.56
CA GLN A 191 -24.22 -6.09 -9.29
C GLN A 191 -23.34 -7.33 -9.29
N VAL A 192 -22.94 -7.76 -8.09
CA VAL A 192 -22.12 -8.97 -7.92
C VAL A 192 -22.99 -10.18 -8.21
N GLU A 193 -22.58 -10.99 -9.15
CA GLU A 193 -23.23 -12.27 -9.48
C GLU A 193 -22.45 -13.44 -8.88
N LYS A 194 -23.09 -14.62 -8.87
CA LYS A 194 -22.46 -15.83 -8.30
C LYS A 194 -21.16 -16.21 -9.02
N ILE A 195 -21.09 -15.96 -10.33
CA ILE A 195 -19.90 -16.32 -11.13
C ILE A 195 -18.66 -15.52 -10.72
N GLU A 196 -18.80 -14.23 -10.41
CA GLU A 196 -17.69 -13.39 -9.93
C GLU A 196 -17.24 -13.82 -8.53
N VAL A 197 -18.21 -14.17 -7.67
CA VAL A 197 -17.91 -14.70 -6.34
C VAL A 197 -17.17 -16.02 -6.45
N ASP A 198 -17.68 -16.98 -7.23
CA ASP A 198 -17.04 -18.29 -7.40
C ASP A 198 -15.63 -18.15 -8.00
N ALA A 199 -15.44 -17.28 -8.99
CA ALA A 199 -14.13 -17.01 -9.58
C ALA A 199 -13.14 -16.42 -8.56
N SER A 200 -13.60 -15.51 -7.69
CA SER A 200 -12.78 -14.92 -6.62
C SER A 200 -12.42 -15.95 -5.55
N VAL A 201 -13.39 -16.77 -5.12
CA VAL A 201 -13.16 -17.87 -4.18
C VAL A 201 -12.13 -18.86 -4.70
N GLN A 202 -12.21 -19.23 -5.98
CA GLN A 202 -11.24 -20.15 -6.59
C GLN A 202 -9.83 -19.56 -6.64
N GLN A 203 -9.69 -18.25 -6.81
CA GLN A 203 -8.39 -17.59 -6.72
C GLN A 203 -7.85 -17.59 -5.28
N MET A 204 -8.69 -17.32 -4.29
CA MET A 204 -8.32 -17.36 -2.87
C MET A 204 -7.90 -18.76 -2.43
N LEU A 205 -8.62 -19.81 -2.84
CA LEU A 205 -8.25 -21.21 -2.57
C LEU A 205 -6.90 -21.58 -3.20
N ARG A 206 -6.63 -21.14 -4.44
CA ARG A 206 -5.33 -21.34 -5.08
C ARG A 206 -4.21 -20.62 -4.31
N LEU A 207 -4.44 -19.36 -3.90
CA LEU A 207 -3.49 -18.61 -3.10
C LEU A 207 -3.19 -19.33 -1.78
N THR A 208 -4.22 -19.77 -1.06
CA THR A 208 -4.06 -20.54 0.17
C THR A 208 -3.17 -21.75 -0.03
N GLY A 209 -3.46 -22.58 -1.03
CA GLY A 209 -2.64 -23.77 -1.32
C GLY A 209 -1.20 -23.41 -1.77
N GLN A 210 -0.97 -22.22 -2.33
CA GLN A 210 0.38 -21.75 -2.65
C GLN A 210 1.13 -21.31 -1.37
N LEU A 211 0.46 -20.61 -0.47
CA LEU A 211 1.04 -20.20 0.82
C LEU A 211 1.31 -21.40 1.72
N GLU A 212 0.44 -22.40 1.74
CA GLU A 212 0.65 -23.66 2.47
C GLU A 212 1.92 -24.39 1.99
N ARG A 213 2.10 -24.49 0.69
CA ARG A 213 3.31 -25.11 0.11
C ARG A 213 4.59 -24.32 0.41
N LEU A 214 4.50 -22.99 0.40
CA LEU A 214 5.63 -22.11 0.67
C LEU A 214 6.05 -22.17 2.14
N SER A 215 5.08 -22.09 3.06
CA SER A 215 5.34 -22.04 4.50
C SER A 215 5.50 -23.44 5.15
N GLY A 216 5.07 -24.50 4.47
CA GLY A 216 4.96 -25.85 5.05
C GLY A 216 3.90 -25.97 6.16
N ARG A 217 2.97 -25.00 6.27
CA ARG A 217 1.92 -24.93 7.28
C ARG A 217 0.55 -24.97 6.60
N SER A 218 -0.41 -25.66 7.21
CA SER A 218 -1.80 -25.63 6.78
C SER A 218 -2.50 -24.35 7.28
N LEU A 219 -3.48 -23.88 6.51
CA LEU A 219 -4.34 -22.77 6.92
C LEU A 219 -5.11 -23.15 8.21
N ASP A 220 -5.00 -22.30 9.21
CA ASP A 220 -5.84 -22.37 10.40
C ASP A 220 -7.21 -21.75 10.06
N GLN A 221 -8.22 -22.63 9.93
CA GLN A 221 -9.58 -22.24 9.55
C GLN A 221 -10.29 -21.45 10.64
N ASP A 222 -10.05 -21.77 11.90
CA ASP A 222 -10.65 -21.05 13.04
C ASP A 222 -10.06 -19.64 13.12
N ARG A 223 -8.74 -19.54 12.92
CA ARG A 223 -8.07 -18.26 12.84
C ARG A 223 -8.54 -17.42 11.65
N LEU A 224 -8.75 -18.03 10.50
CA LEU A 224 -9.30 -17.33 9.35
C LEU A 224 -10.71 -16.80 9.64
N ALA A 225 -11.57 -17.60 10.24
CA ALA A 225 -12.92 -17.18 10.60
C ALA A 225 -12.89 -15.99 11.59
N GLU A 226 -12.04 -16.04 12.61
CA GLU A 226 -11.83 -14.92 13.55
C GLU A 226 -11.39 -13.65 12.85
N VAL A 227 -10.36 -13.74 11.99
CA VAL A 227 -9.82 -12.56 11.29
C VAL A 227 -10.86 -11.96 10.32
N VAL A 228 -11.61 -12.79 9.59
CA VAL A 228 -12.68 -12.34 8.69
C VAL A 228 -13.81 -11.68 9.47
N GLU A 229 -14.19 -12.19 10.65
CA GLU A 229 -15.20 -11.56 11.51
C GLU A 229 -14.75 -10.18 11.98
N LEU A 230 -13.50 -10.05 12.45
CA LEU A 230 -12.92 -8.78 12.89
C LEU A 230 -12.82 -7.77 11.74
N SER A 231 -12.37 -8.21 10.58
CA SER A 231 -12.31 -7.37 9.36
C SER A 231 -13.70 -6.90 8.94
N GLY A 232 -14.69 -7.79 8.92
CA GLY A 232 -16.07 -7.47 8.62
C GLY A 232 -16.68 -6.49 9.63
N ARG A 233 -16.35 -6.62 10.91
CA ARG A 233 -16.77 -5.68 11.95
C ARG A 233 -16.14 -4.30 11.74
N ALA A 234 -14.85 -4.24 11.47
CA ALA A 234 -14.14 -3.00 11.19
C ALA A 234 -14.74 -2.29 9.97
N SER A 235 -15.04 -3.03 8.89
CA SER A 235 -15.66 -2.48 7.67
C SER A 235 -17.06 -1.91 7.94
N ARG A 236 -17.88 -2.56 8.76
CA ARG A 236 -19.20 -2.02 9.14
C ARG A 236 -19.08 -0.72 9.95
N LEU A 237 -18.19 -0.69 10.95
CA LEU A 237 -17.94 0.52 11.74
C LEU A 237 -17.40 1.67 10.87
N TRP A 238 -16.57 1.35 9.88
CA TRP A 238 -16.12 2.33 8.91
C TRP A 238 -17.27 2.90 8.08
N GLY A 239 -18.22 2.05 7.62
CA GLY A 239 -19.43 2.48 6.97
C GLY A 239 -20.24 3.45 7.82
N GLU A 240 -20.42 3.15 9.11
CA GLU A 240 -21.11 4.04 10.06
C GLU A 240 -20.39 5.40 10.22
N ILE A 241 -19.05 5.42 10.23
CA ILE A 241 -18.27 6.67 10.24
C ILE A 241 -18.52 7.47 8.97
N LEU A 242 -18.56 6.84 7.80
CA LEU A 242 -18.85 7.51 6.54
C LEU A 242 -20.27 8.10 6.51
N ASP A 243 -21.26 7.41 7.08
CA ASP A 243 -22.63 7.89 7.17
C ASP A 243 -22.72 9.18 8.01
N LEU A 244 -21.89 9.35 9.03
CA LEU A 244 -21.82 10.60 9.80
C LEU A 244 -21.44 11.80 8.93
N ALA A 245 -20.67 11.61 7.87
CA ALA A 245 -20.29 12.69 6.96
C ALA A 245 -21.47 13.25 6.14
N CYS A 246 -22.59 12.54 6.07
CA CYS A 246 -23.81 12.97 5.39
C CYS A 246 -24.61 14.06 6.16
N HIS A 247 -24.28 14.33 7.43
CA HIS A 247 -24.96 15.35 8.22
C HIS A 247 -24.58 16.77 7.77
N THR A 248 -25.51 17.73 7.99
CA THR A 248 -25.27 19.13 7.70
C THR A 248 -25.48 19.97 8.97
N PRO A 249 -24.44 20.60 9.55
CA PRO A 249 -23.04 20.54 9.11
C PRO A 249 -22.42 19.15 9.32
N SER A 250 -21.49 18.75 8.45
CA SER A 250 -20.77 17.50 8.61
C SER A 250 -19.84 17.55 9.83
N PRO A 251 -19.87 16.57 10.72
CA PRO A 251 -18.96 16.49 11.86
C PRO A 251 -17.53 16.07 11.46
N LEU A 252 -17.35 15.53 10.24
CA LEU A 252 -16.11 14.98 9.74
C LEU A 252 -15.64 15.69 8.48
N THR A 253 -14.35 15.82 8.31
CA THR A 253 -13.73 16.21 7.04
C THR A 253 -13.23 14.97 6.29
N TYR A 254 -12.93 15.12 5.00
CA TYR A 254 -12.29 14.07 4.20
C TYR A 254 -11.00 13.54 4.85
N PHE A 255 -10.18 14.40 5.45
CA PHE A 255 -8.96 13.97 6.13
C PHE A 255 -9.23 13.17 7.41
N ASP A 256 -10.32 13.46 8.12
CA ASP A 256 -10.71 12.67 9.28
C ASP A 256 -11.08 11.24 8.86
N THR A 257 -11.78 11.10 7.74
CA THR A 257 -12.11 9.77 7.21
C THR A 257 -10.85 9.01 6.77
N LEU A 258 -9.88 9.66 6.10
CA LEU A 258 -8.62 9.02 5.72
C LEU A 258 -7.80 8.52 6.93
N ILE A 259 -7.78 9.28 8.03
CA ILE A 259 -7.08 8.85 9.25
C ILE A 259 -7.71 7.57 9.81
N HIS A 260 -9.04 7.42 9.75
CA HIS A 260 -9.73 6.25 10.28
C HIS A 260 -9.58 5.02 9.40
N VAL A 261 -9.41 5.16 8.08
CA VAL A 261 -9.22 4.01 7.19
C VAL A 261 -7.80 3.43 7.28
N ALA A 262 -6.81 4.25 7.62
CA ALA A 262 -5.42 3.81 7.65
C ALA A 262 -5.15 2.54 8.51
N PRO A 263 -5.73 2.38 9.71
CA PRO A 263 -5.55 1.15 10.50
C PRO A 263 -6.26 -0.08 9.96
N MET A 264 -7.13 0.06 8.95
CA MET A 264 -7.88 -1.04 8.35
C MET A 264 -7.15 -1.67 7.16
N LEU A 265 -6.21 -0.92 6.59
CA LEU A 265 -5.34 -1.33 5.50
C LEU A 265 -4.05 -1.90 6.05
#